data_86c5192f8a67c9ba5cd8ee56785668b4
#
_entry.id   86c5192f8a67c9ba5cd8ee56785668b4
#
_cell.length_a   1.000
_cell.length_b   1.000
_cell.length_c   1.000
_cell.angle_alpha   90.00
_cell.angle_beta   90.00
_cell.angle_gamma   90.00
#
_symmetry.space_group_name_H-M   'P 1'
#
loop_
_entity.id
_entity.type
_entity.pdbx_description
1 polymer ?
#
loop_
_entity_poly.entity_id
_entity_poly.type
_entity_poly.pdbx_seq_one_letter_code
_entity_poly.pdbx_strand_id
1 'polypeptide(L)'
;DLWDDLEKDCVEGIPGCDALTIPHNSNISGGLMFESPSLDSEVAPEEPLTAELAARRARWEPLIEITQHKGESECDSRLELWAADEYCGEEKFTYDSFGGKPTGFAENIPMWAAPLIGVPVPETKKPGENNFVRHALKLGLEQQAELGVNSLKFGITAATDTHIAAPGLTAEKDHPGHGGAGKAAGEGVEGLPDDLENGPGGLTVLWAEENTRESLFAAMQRKEAYATSGTRPILRFFGGYDLPENLCDKPNMVAQAYDKGVPMGGDLPPANNAGQAPRFLVSALKDPGTSAAEGTPLQRLQIVKGWYRDGELHEAVLDVAGG
;
A
#
# COMPACT_ATOMS: atom_id res chain seq x y z
N ASP A 1 5.45 2.44 24.26
CA ASP A 1 4.68 2.05 23.08
C ASP A 1 5.40 0.94 22.32
N LEU A 2 4.79 0.39 21.27
CA LEU A 2 5.38 -0.71 20.48
C LEU A 2 6.80 -0.38 19.97
N TRP A 3 7.02 0.82 19.47
CA TRP A 3 8.32 1.22 18.94
C TRP A 3 9.38 1.36 20.05
N ASP A 4 8.99 1.80 21.26
CA ASP A 4 9.91 1.81 22.41
C ASP A 4 10.32 0.40 22.81
N ASP A 5 9.37 -0.53 22.81
CA ASP A 5 9.63 -1.93 23.14
C ASP A 5 10.54 -2.59 22.09
N LEU A 6 10.28 -2.33 20.77
CA LEU A 6 11.14 -2.81 19.69
C LEU A 6 12.56 -2.22 19.75
N GLU A 7 12.69 -0.92 20.03
CA GLU A 7 14.01 -0.29 20.18
C GLU A 7 14.77 -0.94 21.34
N LYS A 8 14.15 -0.99 22.51
CA LYS A 8 14.79 -1.47 23.73
C LYS A 8 15.09 -2.97 23.73
N ASP A 9 14.07 -3.78 23.35
CA ASP A 9 14.15 -5.24 23.54
C ASP A 9 14.76 -5.95 22.34
N CYS A 10 14.70 -5.37 21.12
CA CYS A 10 15.30 -5.92 19.93
C CYS A 10 16.59 -5.17 19.56
N VAL A 11 16.50 -3.93 19.13
CA VAL A 11 17.65 -3.21 18.53
C VAL A 11 18.79 -3.02 19.53
N GLU A 12 18.48 -2.57 20.76
CA GLU A 12 19.46 -2.38 21.82
C GLU A 12 19.72 -3.67 22.62
N GLY A 13 18.69 -4.51 22.79
CA GLY A 13 18.72 -5.67 23.69
C GLY A 13 19.39 -6.90 23.11
N ILE A 14 19.34 -7.10 21.77
CA ILE A 14 19.83 -8.33 21.11
C ILE A 14 20.79 -7.97 19.97
N PRO A 15 22.08 -8.32 20.06
CA PRO A 15 23.03 -8.04 18.99
C PRO A 15 22.58 -8.55 17.61
N GLY A 16 22.47 -7.66 16.63
CA GLY A 16 22.04 -7.98 15.27
C GLY A 16 20.52 -8.13 15.08
N CYS A 17 19.73 -7.84 16.11
CA CYS A 17 18.28 -7.70 15.96
C CYS A 17 17.95 -6.36 15.30
N ASP A 18 17.07 -6.40 14.31
CA ASP A 18 16.44 -5.21 13.73
C ASP A 18 14.98 -5.55 13.38
N ALA A 19 14.14 -4.53 13.34
CA ALA A 19 12.71 -4.68 13.11
C ALA A 19 12.16 -3.52 12.28
N LEU A 20 11.04 -3.77 11.62
CA LEU A 20 10.20 -2.76 11.00
C LEU A 20 8.73 -3.12 11.21
N THR A 21 7.87 -2.13 11.15
CA THR A 21 6.42 -2.31 11.20
C THR A 21 5.80 -1.97 9.85
N ILE A 22 4.74 -2.69 9.48
CA ILE A 22 4.04 -2.48 8.21
C ILE A 22 2.58 -2.19 8.52
N PRO A 23 2.15 -0.92 8.48
CA PRO A 23 0.73 -0.58 8.58
C PRO A 23 -0.07 -1.27 7.49
N HIS A 24 -1.29 -1.72 7.82
CA HIS A 24 -2.18 -2.44 6.91
C HIS A 24 -3.63 -2.04 7.13
N ASN A 25 -4.50 -2.34 6.16
CA ASN A 25 -5.93 -2.00 6.25
C ASN A 25 -6.22 -0.49 6.44
N SER A 26 -5.47 0.38 5.79
CA SER A 26 -5.74 1.82 5.91
C SER A 26 -7.14 2.19 5.40
N ASN A 27 -7.67 1.47 4.41
CA ASN A 27 -9.03 1.63 3.87
C ASN A 27 -10.14 1.52 4.93
N ILE A 28 -9.88 0.83 6.05
CA ILE A 28 -10.83 0.63 7.15
C ILE A 28 -10.32 1.21 8.48
N SER A 29 -9.36 2.12 8.43
CA SER A 29 -8.78 2.78 9.60
C SER A 29 -9.65 3.91 10.16
N GLY A 30 -10.72 4.31 9.48
CA GLY A 30 -11.50 5.48 9.84
C GLY A 30 -10.73 6.80 9.72
N GLY A 31 -9.66 6.83 8.92
CA GLY A 31 -8.80 7.99 8.71
C GLY A 31 -7.76 8.23 9.81
N LEU A 32 -7.62 7.28 10.76
CA LEU A 32 -6.75 7.45 11.93
C LEU A 32 -5.30 7.01 11.70
N MET A 33 -5.02 6.38 10.56
CA MET A 33 -3.69 5.81 10.32
C MET A 33 -2.67 6.86 9.86
N PHE A 34 -3.11 7.87 9.12
CA PHE A 34 -2.22 8.86 8.53
C PHE A 34 -2.47 10.24 9.13
N GLU A 35 -1.48 10.76 9.83
CA GLU A 35 -1.52 12.07 10.47
C GLU A 35 -0.86 13.12 9.59
N SER A 36 -1.41 14.33 9.59
CA SER A 36 -0.82 15.51 8.95
C SER A 36 -0.95 16.71 9.87
N PRO A 37 -0.03 17.69 9.78
CA PRO A 37 -0.16 18.96 10.49
C PRO A 37 -1.45 19.72 10.19
N SER A 38 -2.00 19.56 8.96
CA SER A 38 -3.22 20.22 8.52
C SER A 38 -4.51 19.45 8.84
N LEU A 39 -4.42 18.25 9.44
CA LEU A 39 -5.59 17.44 9.77
C LEU A 39 -6.44 18.08 10.88
N ASP A 40 -7.48 18.80 10.44
CA ASP A 40 -8.57 19.27 11.29
C ASP A 40 -9.60 18.13 11.41
N SER A 41 -9.26 17.08 12.15
CA SER A 41 -10.15 15.94 12.33
C SER A 41 -10.82 16.01 13.72
N GLU A 42 -12.12 15.69 13.80
CA GLU A 42 -12.84 15.49 15.06
C GLU A 42 -12.21 14.41 15.96
N VAL A 43 -11.20 13.71 15.43
CA VAL A 43 -10.44 12.61 16.04
C VAL A 43 -8.94 12.91 15.96
N ALA A 44 -8.55 14.18 15.98
CA ALA A 44 -7.15 14.56 16.05
C ALA A 44 -6.49 13.93 17.28
N PRO A 45 -5.25 13.45 17.17
CA PRO A 45 -4.50 13.01 18.33
C PRO A 45 -4.43 14.14 19.38
N GLU A 46 -4.39 13.79 20.66
CA GLU A 46 -4.30 14.76 21.75
C GLU A 46 -3.08 15.70 21.62
N GLU A 47 -2.07 15.27 20.87
CA GLU A 47 -0.86 16.05 20.58
C GLU A 47 -0.63 16.16 19.06
N PRO A 48 -0.20 17.34 18.57
CA PRO A 48 0.08 17.55 17.16
C PRO A 48 1.31 16.74 16.71
N LEU A 49 1.32 16.31 15.44
CA LEU A 49 2.46 15.64 14.85
C LEU A 49 3.71 16.54 14.91
N THR A 50 4.77 16.04 15.53
CA THR A 50 6.07 16.73 15.63
C THR A 50 7.07 16.16 14.63
N ALA A 51 8.12 16.92 14.30
CA ALA A 51 9.22 16.44 13.45
C ALA A 51 9.92 15.20 14.06
N GLU A 52 10.02 15.10 15.38
CA GLU A 52 10.60 13.96 16.09
C GLU A 52 9.74 12.71 15.92
N LEU A 53 8.42 12.83 16.13
CA LEU A 53 7.49 11.72 15.95
C LEU A 53 7.45 11.28 14.48
N ALA A 54 7.46 12.21 13.55
CA ALA A 54 7.52 11.92 12.12
C ALA A 54 8.82 11.19 11.73
N ALA A 55 9.97 11.62 12.27
CA ALA A 55 11.24 10.95 12.02
C ALA A 55 11.26 9.53 12.60
N ARG A 56 10.69 9.35 13.78
CA ARG A 56 10.54 8.04 14.43
C ARG A 56 9.65 7.12 13.59
N ARG A 57 8.53 7.60 13.11
CA ARG A 57 7.65 6.85 12.22
C ARG A 57 8.35 6.45 10.93
N ALA A 58 9.07 7.37 10.29
CA ALA A 58 9.84 7.08 9.08
C ALA A 58 10.88 5.96 9.28
N ARG A 59 11.43 5.80 10.49
CA ARG A 59 12.37 4.72 10.85
C ARG A 59 11.66 3.38 10.96
N TRP A 60 10.49 3.35 11.62
CA TRP A 60 9.80 2.11 11.95
C TRP A 60 8.86 1.62 10.86
N GLU A 61 8.27 2.53 10.07
CA GLU A 61 7.27 2.24 9.05
C GLU A 61 7.77 2.60 7.62
N PRO A 62 8.79 1.89 7.10
CA PRO A 62 9.28 2.15 5.74
C PRO A 62 8.32 1.67 4.66
N LEU A 63 7.41 0.76 4.98
CA LEU A 63 6.50 0.09 4.05
C LEU A 63 5.05 0.29 4.47
N ILE A 64 4.13 0.17 3.52
CA ILE A 64 2.68 0.16 3.72
C ILE A 64 2.05 -0.94 2.90
N GLU A 65 1.08 -1.66 3.45
CA GLU A 65 0.24 -2.56 2.68
C GLU A 65 -0.84 -1.78 1.93
N ILE A 66 -0.88 -1.93 0.60
CA ILE A 66 -1.84 -1.24 -0.25
C ILE A 66 -3.07 -2.08 -0.60
N THR A 67 -2.95 -3.41 -0.53
CA THR A 67 -4.07 -4.32 -0.81
C THR A 67 -3.93 -5.65 -0.08
N GLN A 68 -5.06 -6.19 0.31
CA GLN A 68 -5.21 -7.53 0.85
C GLN A 68 -6.66 -8.02 0.60
N HIS A 69 -7.05 -9.18 1.10
CA HIS A 69 -8.40 -9.74 0.83
C HIS A 69 -9.56 -8.83 1.33
N LYS A 70 -9.33 -7.96 2.30
CA LYS A 70 -10.31 -6.94 2.75
C LYS A 70 -10.28 -5.67 1.91
N GLY A 71 -9.90 -5.77 0.66
CA GLY A 71 -9.91 -4.70 -0.31
C GLY A 71 -8.59 -3.94 -0.43
N GLU A 72 -8.56 -3.09 -1.41
CA GLU A 72 -7.42 -2.23 -1.69
C GLU A 72 -7.54 -0.89 -0.96
N SER A 73 -6.41 -0.32 -0.63
CA SER A 73 -6.22 0.90 0.14
C SER A 73 -5.56 2.02 -0.67
N GLU A 74 -5.49 1.93 -1.99
CA GLU A 74 -4.83 2.95 -2.82
C GLU A 74 -5.67 4.22 -2.91
N CYS A 75 -6.91 4.10 -3.38
CA CYS A 75 -7.83 5.21 -3.66
C CYS A 75 -9.27 4.70 -3.64
N ASP A 76 -10.29 5.57 -3.72
CA ASP A 76 -11.70 5.17 -3.76
C ASP A 76 -12.53 6.11 -4.62
N SER A 77 -13.13 5.60 -5.69
CA SER A 77 -13.96 6.37 -6.62
C SER A 77 -15.26 6.92 -6.01
N ARG A 78 -15.64 6.51 -4.79
CA ARG A 78 -16.72 7.13 -4.02
C ARG A 78 -16.38 8.52 -3.51
N LEU A 79 -15.09 8.86 -3.46
CA LEU A 79 -14.59 10.19 -3.12
C LEU A 79 -14.47 11.06 -4.38
N GLU A 80 -14.86 12.33 -4.27
CA GLU A 80 -14.83 13.28 -5.38
C GLU A 80 -13.43 13.40 -5.99
N LEU A 81 -12.40 13.32 -5.16
CA LEU A 81 -10.99 13.41 -5.56
C LEU A 81 -10.62 12.37 -6.63
N TRP A 82 -11.21 11.17 -6.56
CA TRP A 82 -10.89 10.05 -7.46
C TRP A 82 -12.10 9.54 -8.26
N ALA A 83 -13.20 10.28 -8.27
CA ALA A 83 -14.43 9.86 -8.96
C ALA A 83 -14.25 9.67 -10.48
N ALA A 84 -13.26 10.31 -11.08
CA ALA A 84 -12.92 10.17 -12.50
C ALA A 84 -11.88 9.08 -12.78
N ASP A 85 -11.28 8.47 -11.77
CA ASP A 85 -10.33 7.37 -11.92
C ASP A 85 -11.07 6.03 -11.91
N GLU A 86 -11.17 5.40 -13.08
CA GLU A 86 -11.94 4.17 -13.27
C GLU A 86 -11.43 2.98 -12.44
N TYR A 87 -10.14 2.99 -12.08
CA TYR A 87 -9.54 1.90 -11.29
C TYR A 87 -9.70 2.08 -9.78
N CYS A 88 -10.02 3.28 -9.31
CA CYS A 88 -10.34 3.51 -7.89
C CYS A 88 -11.68 2.90 -7.44
N GLY A 89 -12.39 2.20 -8.33
CA GLY A 89 -13.62 1.47 -8.01
C GLY A 89 -13.45 -0.03 -7.76
N GLU A 90 -12.28 -0.58 -8.08
CA GLU A 90 -12.01 -2.01 -8.02
C GLU A 90 -11.68 -2.48 -6.60
N GLU A 91 -11.97 -3.74 -6.29
CA GLU A 91 -11.59 -4.44 -5.04
C GLU A 91 -11.88 -3.65 -3.75
N LYS A 92 -13.02 -2.97 -3.68
CA LYS A 92 -13.41 -2.16 -2.52
C LYS A 92 -14.08 -2.99 -1.45
N PHE A 93 -13.62 -2.82 -0.22
CA PHE A 93 -14.32 -3.34 0.94
C PHE A 93 -15.54 -2.47 1.26
N THR A 94 -16.60 -3.11 1.77
CA THR A 94 -17.89 -2.43 2.01
C THR A 94 -17.90 -1.54 3.24
N TYR A 95 -16.92 -1.69 4.14
CA TYR A 95 -16.78 -0.93 5.38
C TYR A 95 -15.65 0.09 5.27
N ASP A 96 -15.80 1.18 6.01
CA ASP A 96 -14.80 2.24 6.12
C ASP A 96 -14.06 2.23 7.47
N SER A 97 -14.55 1.46 8.44
CA SER A 97 -13.89 1.32 9.74
C SER A 97 -14.34 0.05 10.47
N PHE A 98 -13.45 -0.55 11.24
CA PHE A 98 -13.80 -1.58 12.21
C PHE A 98 -14.59 -1.04 13.42
N GLY A 99 -14.60 0.27 13.63
CA GLY A 99 -15.32 0.94 14.73
C GLY A 99 -16.81 1.06 14.55
N GLY A 100 -17.34 0.74 13.36
CA GLY A 100 -18.77 0.77 13.06
C GLY A 100 -19.59 -0.39 13.66
N LYS A 101 -18.99 -1.24 14.50
CA LYS A 101 -19.77 -2.28 15.20
C LYS A 101 -20.71 -1.63 16.19
N PRO A 102 -22.00 -2.03 16.20
CA PRO A 102 -22.92 -1.63 17.25
C PRO A 102 -22.34 -2.04 18.61
N THR A 103 -22.21 -1.09 19.53
CA THR A 103 -21.78 -1.37 20.89
C THR A 103 -22.91 -1.94 21.74
N GLY A 104 -22.61 -2.83 22.69
CA GLY A 104 -23.57 -3.41 23.61
C GLY A 104 -24.26 -4.69 23.11
N PHE A 105 -25.57 -4.84 23.31
CA PHE A 105 -26.30 -6.06 22.92
C PHE A 105 -26.16 -6.45 21.45
N ALA A 106 -25.90 -5.48 20.59
CA ALA A 106 -25.73 -5.68 19.16
C ALA A 106 -24.36 -6.22 18.75
N GLU A 107 -23.35 -6.23 19.63
CA GLU A 107 -21.97 -6.70 19.33
C GLU A 107 -21.90 -8.17 18.88
N ASN A 108 -22.85 -8.98 19.33
CA ASN A 108 -22.89 -10.42 19.03
C ASN A 108 -23.87 -10.78 17.90
N ILE A 109 -24.45 -9.79 17.22
CA ILE A 109 -25.39 -10.01 16.13
C ILE A 109 -24.62 -9.95 14.81
N PRO A 110 -24.64 -11.02 14.00
CA PRO A 110 -24.07 -10.95 12.66
C PRO A 110 -24.72 -9.82 11.87
N MET A 111 -23.95 -9.00 11.17
CA MET A 111 -24.46 -7.82 10.44
C MET A 111 -25.61 -8.15 9.48
N TRP A 112 -25.62 -9.31 8.85
CA TRP A 112 -26.71 -9.76 7.98
C TRP A 112 -28.02 -9.99 8.75
N ALA A 113 -27.96 -10.28 10.05
CA ALA A 113 -29.14 -10.51 10.90
C ALA A 113 -29.68 -9.23 11.53
N ALA A 114 -28.88 -8.17 11.63
CA ALA A 114 -29.27 -6.91 12.26
C ALA A 114 -30.54 -6.29 11.65
N PRO A 115 -30.73 -6.20 10.32
CA PRO A 115 -31.97 -5.68 9.75
C PRO A 115 -33.18 -6.54 10.03
N LEU A 116 -33.00 -7.86 10.17
CA LEU A 116 -34.12 -8.80 10.43
C LEU A 116 -34.75 -8.63 11.81
N ILE A 117 -34.02 -8.09 12.76
CA ILE A 117 -34.43 -7.88 14.14
C ILE A 117 -34.57 -6.39 14.49
N GLY A 118 -34.57 -5.51 13.46
CA GLY A 118 -34.79 -4.08 13.64
C GLY A 118 -33.62 -3.33 14.32
N VAL A 119 -32.44 -3.91 14.35
CA VAL A 119 -31.23 -3.22 14.78
C VAL A 119 -30.74 -2.35 13.61
N PRO A 120 -30.58 -1.03 13.80
CA PRO A 120 -30.04 -0.18 12.77
C PRO A 120 -28.63 -0.68 12.38
N VAL A 121 -28.45 -1.02 11.12
CA VAL A 121 -27.10 -1.15 10.57
C VAL A 121 -26.53 0.27 10.55
N PRO A 122 -25.35 0.52 11.14
CA PRO A 122 -24.71 1.83 10.99
C PRO A 122 -24.66 2.17 9.52
N GLU A 123 -25.10 3.37 9.13
CA GLU A 123 -24.81 3.86 7.79
C GLU A 123 -23.31 3.77 7.61
N THR A 124 -22.87 3.06 6.59
CA THR A 124 -21.47 3.03 6.19
C THR A 124 -21.08 4.47 5.91
N LYS A 125 -20.32 5.09 6.81
CA LYS A 125 -19.75 6.41 6.54
C LYS A 125 -18.94 6.25 5.26
N LYS A 126 -19.04 7.21 4.34
CA LYS A 126 -18.12 7.26 3.20
C LYS A 126 -16.71 7.31 3.76
N PRO A 127 -15.76 6.52 3.23
CA PRO A 127 -14.39 6.59 3.69
C PRO A 127 -13.87 8.03 3.51
N GLY A 128 -13.02 8.48 4.42
CA GLY A 128 -12.29 9.73 4.25
C GLY A 128 -11.08 9.55 3.33
N GLU A 129 -10.56 10.62 2.76
CA GLU A 129 -9.34 10.60 1.94
C GLU A 129 -8.15 10.02 2.71
N ASN A 130 -8.10 10.27 4.02
CA ASN A 130 -7.06 9.77 4.94
C ASN A 130 -7.07 8.24 5.16
N ASN A 131 -8.04 7.52 4.58
CA ASN A 131 -8.01 6.07 4.56
C ASN A 131 -7.08 5.51 3.47
N PHE A 132 -6.60 6.35 2.56
CA PHE A 132 -5.97 5.87 1.32
C PHE A 132 -4.51 6.29 1.17
N VAL A 133 -3.70 5.33 0.73
CA VAL A 133 -2.25 5.46 0.58
C VAL A 133 -1.88 6.56 -0.43
N ARG A 134 -2.66 6.72 -1.52
CA ARG A 134 -2.42 7.77 -2.52
C ARG A 134 -2.52 9.17 -1.90
N HIS A 135 -3.46 9.38 -0.97
CA HIS A 135 -3.53 10.63 -0.20
C HIS A 135 -2.41 10.73 0.83
N ALA A 136 -2.12 9.66 1.56
CA ALA A 136 -1.05 9.63 2.55
C ALA A 136 0.31 10.00 1.98
N LEU A 137 0.66 9.50 0.79
CA LEU A 137 1.90 9.88 0.10
C LEU A 137 1.98 11.38 -0.19
N LYS A 138 0.84 12.03 -0.48
CA LYS A 138 0.78 13.50 -0.66
C LYS A 138 0.90 14.24 0.67
N LEU A 139 0.23 13.76 1.72
CA LEU A 139 0.38 14.30 3.08
C LEU A 139 1.84 14.24 3.56
N GLY A 140 2.58 13.20 3.18
CA GLY A 140 4.02 13.12 3.44
C GLY A 140 4.83 14.25 2.79
N LEU A 141 4.41 14.77 1.63
CA LEU A 141 5.04 15.94 1.00
C LEU A 141 4.73 17.23 1.76
N GLU A 142 3.52 17.36 2.30
CA GLU A 142 3.16 18.44 3.22
C GLU A 142 4.00 18.38 4.51
N GLN A 143 4.10 17.20 5.13
CA GLN A 143 5.00 17.01 6.30
C GLN A 143 6.44 17.42 5.98
N GLN A 144 6.95 17.06 4.82
CA GLN A 144 8.30 17.46 4.40
C GLN A 144 8.45 18.98 4.31
N ALA A 145 7.43 19.67 3.79
CA ALA A 145 7.45 21.12 3.66
C ALA A 145 7.35 21.85 5.00
N GLU A 146 6.52 21.35 5.92
CA GLU A 146 6.22 22.03 7.19
C GLU A 146 7.10 21.58 8.36
N LEU A 147 7.44 20.30 8.42
CA LEU A 147 8.23 19.72 9.52
C LEU A 147 9.67 19.39 9.12
N GLY A 148 10.00 19.43 7.83
CA GLY A 148 11.30 19.00 7.32
C GLY A 148 11.50 17.48 7.25
N VAL A 149 10.48 16.70 7.56
CA VAL A 149 10.50 15.22 7.58
C VAL A 149 9.24 14.70 6.89
N ASN A 150 9.40 13.65 6.07
CA ASN A 150 8.29 12.91 5.46
C ASN A 150 8.21 11.52 6.07
N SER A 151 7.27 11.30 6.97
CA SER A 151 7.05 9.99 7.60
C SER A 151 6.20 9.03 6.77
N LEU A 152 5.58 9.51 5.69
CA LEU A 152 4.65 8.75 4.85
C LEU A 152 5.25 8.41 3.47
N LYS A 153 6.56 8.38 3.36
CA LYS A 153 7.30 7.99 2.15
C LYS A 153 7.48 6.48 2.12
N PHE A 154 6.41 5.78 1.87
CA PHE A 154 6.34 4.33 1.92
C PHE A 154 6.87 3.64 0.68
N GLY A 155 7.47 2.44 0.86
CA GLY A 155 7.47 1.38 -0.16
C GLY A 155 6.15 0.63 -0.10
N ILE A 156 5.73 0.06 -1.23
CA ILE A 156 4.39 -0.52 -1.37
C ILE A 156 4.47 -2.04 -1.24
N THR A 157 3.61 -2.61 -0.41
CA THR A 157 3.46 -4.05 -0.19
C THR A 157 2.00 -4.48 -0.35
N ALA A 158 1.77 -5.78 -0.47
CA ALA A 158 0.46 -6.39 -0.42
C ALA A 158 0.54 -7.78 0.22
N ALA A 159 -0.58 -8.28 0.69
CA ALA A 159 -0.68 -9.59 1.30
C ALA A 159 -2.02 -10.27 0.98
N THR A 160 -2.13 -11.55 1.28
CA THR A 160 -3.42 -12.26 1.25
C THR A 160 -4.21 -12.05 2.53
N ASP A 161 -3.53 -11.75 3.62
CA ASP A 161 -4.09 -11.73 4.97
C ASP A 161 -4.78 -13.05 5.36
N THR A 162 -4.31 -14.16 4.80
CA THR A 162 -4.83 -15.48 5.17
C THR A 162 -4.40 -15.86 6.58
N HIS A 163 -5.32 -16.45 7.36
CA HIS A 163 -5.10 -16.81 8.76
C HIS A 163 -4.89 -18.33 8.97
N ILE A 164 -4.60 -19.06 7.91
CA ILE A 164 -4.39 -20.52 7.92
C ILE A 164 -2.94 -20.92 7.64
N ALA A 165 -1.98 -20.02 7.86
CA ALA A 165 -0.56 -20.24 7.60
C ALA A 165 -0.23 -20.63 6.14
N ALA A 166 -0.99 -20.14 5.18
CA ALA A 166 -0.80 -20.34 3.74
C ALA A 166 -0.53 -19.01 3.01
N PRO A 167 0.58 -18.30 3.31
CA PRO A 167 0.89 -17.00 2.70
C PRO A 167 1.07 -17.16 1.19
N GLY A 168 0.62 -16.13 0.44
CA GLY A 168 0.78 -16.10 -1.01
C GLY A 168 -0.17 -17.04 -1.78
N LEU A 169 -1.17 -17.64 -1.11
CA LEU A 169 -2.24 -18.38 -1.76
C LEU A 169 -3.22 -17.38 -2.39
N THR A 170 -2.85 -16.85 -3.53
CA THR A 170 -3.67 -15.94 -4.31
C THR A 170 -3.67 -16.33 -5.77
N ALA A 171 -4.82 -16.25 -6.41
CA ALA A 171 -4.98 -16.47 -7.84
C ALA A 171 -6.09 -15.55 -8.34
N GLU A 172 -5.84 -14.86 -9.44
CA GLU A 172 -6.81 -13.99 -10.06
C GLU A 172 -7.95 -14.78 -10.72
N LYS A 173 -7.60 -15.93 -11.32
CA LYS A 173 -8.57 -16.81 -11.96
C LYS A 173 -8.93 -17.97 -11.05
N ASP A 174 -10.23 -18.27 -11.02
CA ASP A 174 -10.79 -19.40 -10.26
C ASP A 174 -10.40 -19.36 -8.78
N HIS A 175 -10.37 -18.15 -8.17
CA HIS A 175 -10.07 -17.97 -6.78
C HIS A 175 -11.02 -18.80 -5.91
N PRO A 176 -10.52 -19.78 -5.13
CA PRO A 176 -11.38 -20.71 -4.38
C PRO A 176 -12.00 -20.05 -3.13
N GLY A 177 -11.72 -18.79 -2.87
CA GLY A 177 -12.00 -18.11 -1.61
C GLY A 177 -10.85 -18.22 -0.62
N HIS A 178 -10.87 -17.38 0.39
CA HIS A 178 -9.86 -17.40 1.42
C HIS A 178 -10.12 -18.52 2.43
N GLY A 179 -9.06 -19.23 2.78
CA GLY A 179 -8.98 -19.88 4.08
C GLY A 179 -8.68 -18.81 5.13
N GLY A 180 -9.63 -17.96 5.49
CA GLY A 180 -9.45 -17.03 6.54
C GLY A 180 -9.52 -17.65 7.92
N ALA A 181 -9.51 -16.83 8.95
CA ALA A 181 -9.68 -17.30 10.30
C ALA A 181 -11.02 -18.03 10.46
N GLY A 182 -11.14 -19.21 9.89
CA GLY A 182 -12.22 -20.10 10.14
C GLY A 182 -13.08 -20.57 8.98
N LYS A 183 -12.83 -20.17 7.75
CA LYS A 183 -13.43 -20.86 6.59
C LYS A 183 -12.34 -21.28 5.62
N ALA A 184 -12.17 -22.60 5.48
CA ALA A 184 -11.66 -23.13 4.22
C ALA A 184 -12.69 -22.79 3.13
N ALA A 185 -12.24 -22.33 1.99
CA ALA A 185 -13.11 -21.99 0.87
C ALA A 185 -14.21 -23.04 0.66
N GLY A 186 -15.44 -22.65 0.80
CA GLY A 186 -16.62 -23.49 0.53
C GLY A 186 -17.05 -24.49 1.61
N GLU A 187 -16.37 -24.64 2.75
CA GLU A 187 -16.65 -25.72 3.71
C GLU A 187 -17.15 -25.27 5.11
N GLY A 188 -17.56 -24.02 5.28
CA GLY A 188 -18.26 -23.61 6.51
C GLY A 188 -17.57 -23.92 7.83
N VAL A 189 -16.24 -23.80 7.91
CA VAL A 189 -15.50 -23.93 9.17
C VAL A 189 -15.78 -22.70 10.03
N GLU A 190 -16.19 -22.91 11.28
CA GLU A 190 -16.47 -21.82 12.21
C GLU A 190 -15.18 -20.99 12.49
N GLY A 191 -15.29 -19.68 12.36
CA GLY A 191 -14.23 -18.71 12.63
C GLY A 191 -14.56 -17.33 12.11
N LEU A 192 -13.57 -16.45 12.00
CA LEU A 192 -13.78 -15.14 11.39
C LEU A 192 -14.19 -15.35 9.92
N PRO A 193 -15.30 -14.74 9.48
CA PRO A 193 -15.80 -14.95 8.13
C PRO A 193 -14.82 -14.35 7.11
N ASP A 194 -14.27 -15.22 6.28
CA ASP A 194 -13.68 -14.86 5.01
C ASP A 194 -14.66 -15.22 3.93
N ASP A 195 -15.45 -14.27 3.54
CA ASP A 195 -16.44 -14.46 2.50
C ASP A 195 -15.80 -14.36 1.11
N LEU A 196 -16.43 -14.98 0.12
CA LEU A 196 -16.05 -14.83 -1.29
C LEU A 196 -16.15 -13.40 -1.81
N GLU A 197 -16.83 -12.53 -1.05
CA GLU A 197 -16.89 -11.09 -1.29
C GLU A 197 -15.54 -10.39 -1.08
N ASN A 198 -14.64 -11.02 -0.33
CA ASN A 198 -13.28 -10.54 -0.17
C ASN A 198 -12.46 -10.92 -1.41
N GLY A 199 -11.63 -10.00 -1.88
CA GLY A 199 -10.74 -10.25 -3.02
C GLY A 199 -9.72 -11.36 -2.76
N PRO A 200 -8.95 -11.80 -3.77
CA PRO A 200 -7.90 -12.80 -3.60
C PRO A 200 -6.73 -12.29 -2.76
N GLY A 201 -6.71 -11.00 -2.43
CA GLY A 201 -5.58 -10.35 -1.80
C GLY A 201 -4.42 -10.14 -2.77
N GLY A 202 -3.24 -9.91 -2.23
CA GLY A 202 -2.09 -9.53 -3.01
C GLY A 202 -0.80 -10.25 -2.64
N LEU A 203 0.25 -9.85 -3.34
CA LEU A 203 1.60 -10.33 -3.13
C LEU A 203 2.55 -9.15 -3.02
N THR A 204 3.54 -9.28 -2.14
CA THR A 204 4.70 -8.40 -2.09
C THR A 204 5.84 -9.00 -2.91
N VAL A 205 6.45 -8.18 -3.74
CA VAL A 205 7.68 -8.49 -4.45
C VAL A 205 8.80 -7.59 -3.97
N LEU A 206 9.95 -8.18 -3.64
CA LEU A 206 11.14 -7.47 -3.21
C LEU A 206 12.24 -7.64 -4.26
N TRP A 207 12.94 -6.55 -4.57
CA TRP A 207 14.18 -6.60 -5.33
C TRP A 207 15.36 -6.67 -4.38
N ALA A 208 15.92 -7.86 -4.24
CA ALA A 208 17.03 -8.16 -3.36
C ALA A 208 18.20 -8.77 -4.15
N GLU A 209 19.41 -8.63 -3.66
CA GLU A 209 20.60 -9.17 -4.30
C GLU A 209 20.63 -10.68 -4.26
N GLU A 210 20.07 -11.28 -3.20
CA GLU A 210 19.98 -12.73 -3.02
C GLU A 210 18.80 -13.09 -2.10
N ASN A 211 18.39 -14.36 -2.12
CA ASN A 211 17.31 -14.86 -1.29
C ASN A 211 17.84 -15.29 0.09
N THR A 212 18.31 -14.32 0.86
CA THR A 212 18.68 -14.48 2.27
C THR A 212 17.84 -13.56 3.14
N ARG A 213 17.73 -13.85 4.44
CA ARG A 213 16.99 -12.99 5.38
C ARG A 213 17.53 -11.57 5.36
N GLU A 214 18.84 -11.43 5.42
CA GLU A 214 19.55 -10.15 5.48
C GLU A 214 19.30 -9.32 4.21
N SER A 215 19.40 -9.95 3.04
CA SER A 215 19.17 -9.25 1.77
C SER A 215 17.72 -8.85 1.56
N LEU A 216 16.78 -9.72 1.95
CA LEU A 216 15.34 -9.42 1.89
C LEU A 216 14.98 -8.29 2.87
N PHE A 217 15.51 -8.33 4.10
CA PHE A 217 15.25 -7.27 5.08
C PHE A 217 15.83 -5.93 4.62
N ALA A 218 17.06 -5.93 4.07
CA ALA A 218 17.66 -4.73 3.49
C ALA A 218 16.84 -4.17 2.32
N ALA A 219 16.24 -5.02 1.47
CA ALA A 219 15.33 -4.59 0.41
C ALA A 219 14.06 -3.93 0.96
N MET A 220 13.50 -4.45 2.06
CA MET A 220 12.38 -3.83 2.76
C MET A 220 12.76 -2.45 3.33
N GLN A 221 13.90 -2.34 3.99
CA GLN A 221 14.38 -1.08 4.57
C GLN A 221 14.62 0.01 3.51
N ARG A 222 15.19 -0.35 2.35
CA ARG A 222 15.36 0.59 1.23
C ARG A 222 14.13 0.75 0.36
N LYS A 223 13.02 0.06 0.71
CA LYS A 223 11.71 0.17 0.04
C LYS A 223 11.72 -0.25 -1.43
N GLU A 224 12.65 -1.10 -1.81
CA GLU A 224 12.70 -1.62 -3.17
C GLU A 224 11.72 -2.79 -3.34
N ALA A 225 10.44 -2.43 -3.23
CA ALA A 225 9.31 -3.31 -3.16
C ALA A 225 8.16 -2.82 -4.03
N TYR A 226 7.34 -3.74 -4.53
CA TYR A 226 6.07 -3.43 -5.14
C TYR A 226 5.01 -4.48 -4.79
N ALA A 227 3.76 -4.09 -4.93
CA ALA A 227 2.59 -4.91 -4.66
C ALA A 227 1.94 -5.41 -5.96
N THR A 228 1.24 -6.52 -5.86
CA THR A 228 0.30 -7.00 -6.87
C THR A 228 -1.02 -7.37 -6.22
N SER A 229 -2.12 -7.35 -6.97
CA SER A 229 -3.44 -7.77 -6.52
C SER A 229 -3.77 -9.23 -6.89
N GLY A 230 -2.75 -10.10 -7.01
CA GLY A 230 -2.94 -11.53 -7.21
C GLY A 230 -2.12 -12.14 -8.34
N THR A 231 -1.98 -11.43 -9.45
CA THR A 231 -1.08 -11.81 -10.54
C THR A 231 0.39 -11.63 -10.17
N ARG A 232 1.30 -12.16 -10.99
CA ARG A 232 2.76 -12.09 -10.76
C ARG A 232 3.49 -11.34 -11.88
N PRO A 233 3.11 -10.08 -12.18
CA PRO A 233 3.85 -9.27 -13.14
C PRO A 233 5.22 -8.92 -12.58
N ILE A 234 6.19 -8.69 -13.47
CA ILE A 234 7.51 -8.20 -13.09
C ILE A 234 7.56 -6.71 -13.40
N LEU A 235 7.68 -5.89 -12.36
CA LEU A 235 7.69 -4.43 -12.45
C LEU A 235 9.06 -3.87 -12.07
N ARG A 236 9.55 -2.90 -12.87
CA ARG A 236 10.71 -2.08 -12.57
C ARG A 236 10.34 -0.61 -12.74
N PHE A 237 10.82 0.22 -11.81
CA PHE A 237 10.66 1.67 -11.87
C PHE A 237 11.95 2.35 -11.44
N PHE A 238 12.44 3.27 -12.26
CA PHE A 238 13.63 4.05 -11.98
C PHE A 238 13.40 5.52 -12.33
N GLY A 239 14.03 6.41 -11.58
CA GLY A 239 14.09 7.83 -11.89
C GLY A 239 15.55 8.29 -12.05
N GLY A 240 15.81 9.24 -12.94
CA GLY A 240 17.18 9.77 -13.12
C GLY A 240 17.21 10.94 -14.08
N TYR A 241 18.23 11.77 -13.97
CA TYR A 241 18.43 12.89 -14.90
C TYR A 241 19.20 12.47 -16.15
N ASP A 242 20.04 11.43 -16.05
CA ASP A 242 20.95 10.97 -17.09
C ASP A 242 20.56 9.60 -17.68
N LEU A 243 19.32 9.17 -17.45
CA LEU A 243 18.79 7.95 -18.07
C LEU A 243 18.72 8.14 -19.59
N PRO A 244 19.30 7.23 -20.40
CA PRO A 244 19.23 7.31 -21.87
C PRO A 244 17.80 7.19 -22.39
N GLU A 245 17.44 7.93 -23.43
CA GLU A 245 16.10 7.89 -24.03
C GLU A 245 15.71 6.52 -24.59
N ASN A 246 16.69 5.77 -25.08
CA ASN A 246 16.49 4.44 -25.67
C ASN A 246 16.87 3.31 -24.69
N LEU A 247 16.79 3.55 -23.39
CA LEU A 247 17.20 2.57 -22.38
C LEU A 247 16.36 1.28 -22.43
N CYS A 248 15.08 1.40 -22.76
CA CYS A 248 14.19 0.23 -22.89
C CYS A 248 14.63 -0.76 -23.97
N ASP A 249 15.35 -0.29 -24.99
CA ASP A 249 15.83 -1.13 -26.08
C ASP A 249 17.18 -1.81 -25.80
N LYS A 250 17.77 -1.54 -24.63
CA LYS A 250 19.09 -2.06 -24.27
C LYS A 250 18.99 -3.41 -23.57
N PRO A 251 19.79 -4.40 -23.96
CA PRO A 251 19.79 -5.71 -23.31
C PRO A 251 20.23 -5.67 -21.83
N ASN A 252 20.99 -4.65 -21.44
CA ASN A 252 21.44 -4.41 -20.07
C ASN A 252 20.71 -3.22 -19.41
N MET A 253 19.43 -3.00 -19.79
CA MET A 253 18.58 -1.92 -19.29
C MET A 253 18.64 -1.76 -17.77
N VAL A 254 18.43 -2.85 -17.04
CA VAL A 254 18.38 -2.83 -15.57
C VAL A 254 19.72 -2.39 -14.97
N ALA A 255 20.84 -2.94 -15.45
CA ALA A 255 22.15 -2.56 -14.94
C ALA A 255 22.45 -1.07 -15.19
N GLN A 256 22.12 -0.56 -16.40
CA GLN A 256 22.28 0.87 -16.69
C GLN A 256 21.33 1.76 -15.87
N ALA A 257 20.11 1.26 -15.57
CA ALA A 257 19.17 2.00 -14.75
C ALA A 257 19.65 2.15 -13.30
N TYR A 258 20.27 1.11 -12.72
CA TYR A 258 20.92 1.20 -11.41
C TYR A 258 22.16 2.10 -11.41
N ASP A 259 22.96 2.07 -12.49
CA ASP A 259 24.18 2.89 -12.63
C ASP A 259 23.88 4.40 -12.74
N LYS A 260 22.77 4.77 -13.40
CA LYS A 260 22.46 6.15 -13.78
C LYS A 260 21.22 6.75 -13.14
N GLY A 261 20.52 5.98 -12.36
CA GLY A 261 19.26 6.37 -11.75
C GLY A 261 19.08 5.82 -10.36
N VAL A 262 17.91 6.07 -9.82
CA VAL A 262 17.47 5.63 -8.50
C VAL A 262 16.31 4.64 -8.69
N PRO A 263 16.36 3.45 -8.10
CA PRO A 263 15.27 2.48 -8.18
C PRO A 263 14.05 2.93 -7.37
N MET A 264 12.93 2.20 -7.53
CA MET A 264 11.74 2.37 -6.69
C MET A 264 12.11 2.37 -5.20
N GLY A 265 11.40 3.16 -4.41
CA GLY A 265 11.64 3.34 -2.99
C GLY A 265 12.70 4.38 -2.63
N GLY A 266 13.58 4.73 -3.56
CA GLY A 266 14.66 5.69 -3.35
C GLY A 266 14.26 7.16 -3.59
N ASP A 267 15.11 8.06 -3.14
CA ASP A 267 14.99 9.50 -3.34
C ASP A 267 15.83 9.97 -4.51
N LEU A 268 15.21 10.60 -5.48
CA LEU A 268 15.95 11.23 -6.56
C LEU A 268 16.60 12.53 -6.03
N PRO A 269 17.93 12.66 -6.09
CA PRO A 269 18.62 13.86 -5.65
C PRO A 269 18.18 15.09 -6.47
N PRO A 270 18.35 16.32 -5.96
CA PRO A 270 18.11 17.52 -6.73
C PRO A 270 18.90 17.52 -8.05
N ALA A 271 18.31 18.12 -9.09
CA ALA A 271 18.98 18.24 -10.38
C ALA A 271 20.29 19.03 -10.27
N ASN A 272 21.34 18.57 -10.95
CA ASN A 272 22.63 19.27 -11.00
C ASN A 272 22.54 20.62 -11.73
N ASN A 273 21.61 20.74 -12.67
CA ASN A 273 21.39 21.93 -13.48
C ASN A 273 19.96 22.46 -13.28
N ALA A 274 19.82 23.76 -13.07
CA ALA A 274 18.50 24.39 -12.95
C ALA A 274 17.65 24.13 -14.21
N GLY A 275 16.44 23.63 -14.00
CA GLY A 275 15.50 23.35 -15.10
C GLY A 275 15.65 21.97 -15.77
N GLN A 276 16.59 21.15 -15.34
CA GLN A 276 16.68 19.78 -15.84
C GLN A 276 15.54 18.94 -15.25
N ALA A 277 14.68 18.39 -16.10
CA ALA A 277 13.62 17.48 -15.70
C ALA A 277 14.16 16.05 -15.57
N PRO A 278 13.73 15.28 -14.55
CA PRO A 278 14.06 13.86 -14.46
C PRO A 278 13.34 13.06 -15.55
N ARG A 279 13.93 11.96 -15.93
CA ARG A 279 13.30 10.91 -16.73
C ARG A 279 12.93 9.74 -15.84
N PHE A 280 11.83 9.09 -16.17
CA PHE A 280 11.40 7.87 -15.50
C PHE A 280 11.39 6.70 -16.47
N LEU A 281 11.89 5.57 -16.00
CA LEU A 281 11.83 4.30 -16.70
C LEU A 281 10.82 3.41 -15.99
N VAL A 282 9.80 2.98 -16.72
CA VAL A 282 8.86 1.96 -16.26
C VAL A 282 8.98 0.75 -17.17
N SER A 283 9.10 -0.43 -16.58
CA SER A 283 9.10 -1.70 -17.31
C SER A 283 8.18 -2.69 -16.59
N ALA A 284 7.22 -3.24 -17.30
CA ALA A 284 6.34 -4.27 -16.79
C ALA A 284 6.29 -5.46 -17.75
N LEU A 285 6.46 -6.67 -17.20
CA LEU A 285 6.22 -7.92 -17.88
C LEU A 285 4.98 -8.55 -17.28
N LYS A 286 4.04 -9.00 -18.11
CA LYS A 286 2.83 -9.68 -17.64
C LYS A 286 3.21 -10.98 -16.89
N ASP A 287 2.33 -11.44 -16.03
CA ASP A 287 2.40 -12.77 -15.47
C ASP A 287 2.45 -13.80 -16.62
N PRO A 288 3.47 -14.66 -16.68
CA PRO A 288 3.56 -15.67 -17.74
C PRO A 288 2.45 -16.71 -17.66
N GLY A 289 1.79 -16.85 -16.49
CA GLY A 289 0.82 -17.90 -16.24
C GLY A 289 1.47 -19.29 -16.17
N THR A 290 0.64 -20.28 -16.34
CA THR A 290 1.03 -21.70 -16.38
C THR A 290 0.45 -22.38 -17.60
N SER A 291 0.81 -23.66 -17.86
CA SER A 291 0.18 -24.45 -18.91
C SER A 291 -1.33 -24.68 -18.71
N ALA A 292 -1.81 -24.56 -17.47
CA ALA A 292 -3.22 -24.73 -17.10
C ALA A 292 -4.01 -23.40 -17.05
N ALA A 293 -3.32 -22.27 -16.84
CA ALA A 293 -3.93 -20.96 -16.73
C ALA A 293 -3.01 -19.90 -17.37
N GLU A 294 -3.47 -19.30 -18.46
CA GLU A 294 -2.73 -18.20 -19.10
C GLU A 294 -2.72 -16.97 -18.19
N GLY A 295 -1.58 -16.29 -18.10
CA GLY A 295 -1.46 -15.05 -17.35
C GLY A 295 -2.23 -13.89 -18.00
N THR A 296 -2.82 -13.04 -17.17
CA THR A 296 -3.63 -11.89 -17.61
C THR A 296 -2.78 -10.90 -18.42
N PRO A 297 -3.25 -10.45 -19.58
CA PRO A 297 -2.59 -9.41 -20.36
C PRO A 297 -2.53 -8.08 -19.59
N LEU A 298 -1.45 -7.32 -19.78
CA LEU A 298 -1.38 -5.94 -19.31
C LEU A 298 -2.25 -5.06 -20.23
N GLN A 299 -3.07 -4.23 -19.64
CA GLN A 299 -3.92 -3.29 -20.38
C GLN A 299 -3.18 -1.99 -20.64
N ARG A 300 -2.59 -1.40 -19.58
CA ARG A 300 -1.86 -0.14 -19.65
C ARG A 300 -0.83 -0.01 -18.52
N LEU A 301 0.05 0.96 -18.67
CA LEU A 301 0.93 1.45 -17.60
C LEU A 301 0.58 2.90 -17.31
N GLN A 302 0.44 3.23 -16.04
CA GLN A 302 0.17 4.59 -15.56
C GLN A 302 1.21 5.01 -14.54
N ILE A 303 1.49 6.30 -14.50
CA ILE A 303 2.23 6.94 -13.42
C ILE A 303 1.26 7.88 -12.71
N VAL A 304 1.04 7.62 -11.43
CA VAL A 304 0.35 8.55 -10.54
C VAL A 304 1.39 9.48 -9.94
N LYS A 305 1.24 10.77 -10.22
CA LYS A 305 2.15 11.82 -9.75
C LYS A 305 1.44 12.68 -8.73
N GLY A 306 1.97 12.73 -7.50
CA GLY A 306 1.55 13.66 -6.45
C GLY A 306 2.57 14.78 -6.25
N TRP A 307 2.11 15.98 -5.88
CA TRP A 307 2.98 17.10 -5.46
C TRP A 307 2.25 18.03 -4.49
N TYR A 308 3.05 18.74 -3.70
CA TYR A 308 2.58 19.79 -2.80
C TYR A 308 3.10 21.13 -3.31
N ARG A 309 2.24 22.10 -3.44
CA ARG A 309 2.59 23.44 -3.89
C ARG A 309 1.55 24.47 -3.44
N ASP A 310 2.03 25.62 -2.97
CA ASP A 310 1.21 26.76 -2.55
C ASP A 310 0.18 26.40 -1.45
N GLY A 311 0.51 25.44 -0.57
CA GLY A 311 -0.36 24.98 0.50
C GLY A 311 -1.40 23.94 0.06
N GLU A 312 -1.31 23.40 -1.17
CA GLU A 312 -2.28 22.46 -1.71
C GLU A 312 -1.64 21.17 -2.18
N LEU A 313 -2.37 20.06 -1.98
CA LEU A 313 -2.04 18.74 -2.48
C LEU A 313 -2.62 18.55 -3.89
N HIS A 314 -1.78 18.12 -4.80
CA HIS A 314 -2.15 17.91 -6.19
C HIS A 314 -1.84 16.49 -6.64
N GLU A 315 -2.55 16.03 -7.67
CA GLU A 315 -2.36 14.70 -8.27
C GLU A 315 -2.62 14.74 -9.78
N ALA A 316 -1.91 13.89 -10.51
CA ALA A 316 -2.19 13.61 -11.91
C ALA A 316 -1.93 12.13 -12.21
N VAL A 317 -2.82 11.52 -12.96
CA VAL A 317 -2.66 10.17 -13.52
C VAL A 317 -2.25 10.29 -14.98
N LEU A 318 -1.14 9.67 -15.34
CA LEU A 318 -0.52 9.78 -16.66
C LEU A 318 -0.42 8.39 -17.30
N ASP A 319 -1.10 8.18 -18.43
CA ASP A 319 -0.89 7.00 -19.27
C ASP A 319 0.46 7.08 -19.96
N VAL A 320 1.31 6.08 -19.73
CA VAL A 320 2.67 6.04 -20.29
C VAL A 320 2.84 4.94 -21.35
N ALA A 321 2.00 3.91 -21.32
CA ALA A 321 1.92 2.88 -22.36
C ALA A 321 0.59 2.15 -22.31
N GLY A 322 0.12 1.62 -23.45
CA GLY A 322 -1.16 0.94 -23.57
C GLY A 322 -2.35 1.92 -23.67
N GLY A 323 -3.57 1.46 -23.44
CA GLY A 323 -4.82 2.24 -23.53
C GLY A 323 -5.69 1.88 -24.71
#